data_a838f0c8c35e9e4b297d5e767f95d180
#
_entry.id   a838f0c8c35e9e4b297d5e767f95d180
#
_cell.length_a   1.000
_cell.length_b   1.000
_cell.length_c   1.000
_cell.angle_alpha   90.00
_cell.angle_beta   90.00
_cell.angle_gamma   90.00
#
_symmetry.space_group_name_H-M   'P 1'
#
loop_
_entity.id
_entity.type
_entity.pdbx_description
1 polymer ?
#
loop_
_entity_poly.entity_id
_entity_poly.type
_entity_poly.pdbx_seq_one_letter_code
_entity_poly.pdbx_strand_id
1 'polypeptide(L)'
;MPVARGRLFAAPVRIASLPSLISVLFFAATALILPVRAQTATSFDTLQKQHPRLFIHDSELPAIKKAIATDPFVKIVYEQQLAVGEKLLTMPPDQYFIGGSEHTLLGTARDLEGRIFTLAGLYRITGDKRFADRAIKEMLATAAFPDWNPAHFLDTGEITAALGVGYDWLYPVLTPADRATIEHAIATKGIDPWLERIKNGEAIHHEHNNWNQVCNGGETIGALAIADVDPERARAIIDHARVAIGDIMQLFAPDGGFEEGPGYWNYATSYNVLFIDALNSALGTDFGMANAPGFSSTGDYNIQSIGPTYLLANFSDAGAGIYPSPQMFWFARRFHRPFYAEFERHLILSGKLDPREARESSRFDIFSVLWGAEDVNLTDGAELPLVQSFARVDQAYMRSAWNDPNAWYVAFKGGSARASHGHLDLGTFILDAFDQRWASDLGPDNYGLPGYFGRQRWTYYRMRTEGHNTLTIDGQNEDLDAKAPLTAAAAKGNTLYAIADLNQAYKGKLTSWTRGVKLLDKKRVLVQDEITPAQAVDVVWNFHTFADVKIAEDGRSATLTEGGATLHARILSPAAGRFSTASTQAPPPNAPNPGLTNLAINLPKVSAAETIAVVFTKPGDNTQPVLKPLSAWK
;
A
#
# COMPACT_ATOMS: atom_id res chain seq x y z
N MET A 1 51.92 37.87 -29.67
CA MET A 1 52.43 38.32 -31.02
C MET A 1 51.79 37.46 -32.06
N PRO A 2 51.53 37.98 -33.21
CA PRO A 2 50.17 38.09 -33.71
C PRO A 2 49.99 37.52 -35.13
N VAL A 3 48.72 37.61 -35.64
CA VAL A 3 48.33 37.95 -37.03
C VAL A 3 48.35 36.76 -38.02
N ALA A 4 47.45 36.55 -38.95
CA ALA A 4 46.38 37.28 -39.61
C ALA A 4 45.54 36.33 -40.46
N ARG A 5 44.25 36.56 -40.53
CA ARG A 5 43.46 37.03 -41.70
C ARG A 5 43.71 36.40 -43.08
N GLY A 6 42.64 35.89 -43.65
CA GLY A 6 42.50 35.69 -45.09
C GLY A 6 41.02 35.43 -45.46
N ARG A 7 40.37 36.49 -45.98
CA ARG A 7 39.09 36.43 -46.71
C ARG A 7 39.30 36.05 -48.16
N LEU A 8 38.23 35.49 -48.81
CA LEU A 8 37.75 35.94 -50.15
C LEU A 8 36.69 34.95 -50.66
N PHE A 9 35.45 35.45 -50.84
CA PHE A 9 34.65 35.72 -52.04
C PHE A 9 34.50 34.50 -53.00
N ALA A 10 33.31 34.13 -53.45
CA ALA A 10 32.31 34.84 -54.23
C ALA A 10 31.04 34.00 -54.48
N ALA A 11 29.99 34.67 -54.77
CA ALA A 11 28.62 34.43 -55.05
C ALA A 11 28.29 33.68 -56.38
N PRO A 12 27.03 33.73 -56.91
CA PRO A 12 25.93 32.78 -56.67
C PRO A 12 25.46 32.16 -57.98
N VAL A 13 24.71 31.04 -57.89
CA VAL A 13 23.89 30.57 -59.06
C VAL A 13 22.46 30.34 -58.61
N ARG A 14 21.58 31.14 -59.21
CA ARG A 14 20.13 30.97 -59.19
C ARG A 14 19.70 29.79 -60.09
N ILE A 15 18.82 28.92 -59.60
CA ILE A 15 17.83 28.25 -60.47
C ILE A 15 16.49 28.21 -59.72
N ALA A 16 15.47 28.51 -60.44
CA ALA A 16 14.13 28.83 -59.99
C ALA A 16 13.20 27.60 -59.80
N SER A 17 12.26 27.79 -58.86
CA SER A 17 10.80 27.49 -58.87
C SER A 17 10.32 26.04 -59.09
N LEU A 18 9.52 25.49 -58.16
CA LEU A 18 8.08 25.66 -58.00
C LEU A 18 7.60 24.86 -56.74
N PRO A 19 6.44 25.17 -56.15
CA PRO A 19 6.13 24.87 -54.75
C PRO A 19 5.33 23.59 -54.61
N SER A 20 5.64 22.83 -53.53
CA SER A 20 4.70 21.83 -52.97
C SER A 20 4.35 22.25 -51.56
N LEU A 21 3.10 22.71 -51.39
CA LEU A 21 2.50 22.94 -50.07
C LEU A 21 2.42 21.60 -49.32
N ILE A 22 3.22 21.45 -48.28
CA ILE A 22 2.95 20.54 -47.19
C ILE A 22 2.77 21.40 -45.94
N SER A 23 1.51 21.62 -45.56
CA SER A 23 1.14 22.25 -44.30
C SER A 23 1.50 21.32 -43.13
N VAL A 24 2.65 21.55 -42.51
CA VAL A 24 2.95 20.95 -41.20
C VAL A 24 2.26 21.83 -40.17
N LEU A 25 1.14 21.37 -39.65
CA LEU A 25 0.51 21.91 -38.45
C LEU A 25 1.40 21.61 -37.24
N PHE A 26 2.19 22.57 -36.84
CA PHE A 26 2.79 22.59 -35.50
C PHE A 26 1.68 22.88 -34.50
N PHE A 27 1.18 21.84 -33.81
CA PHE A 27 0.47 22.02 -32.54
C PHE A 27 1.50 22.48 -31.51
N ALA A 28 1.60 23.77 -31.30
CA ALA A 28 2.21 24.33 -30.10
C ALA A 28 1.28 23.99 -28.92
N ALA A 29 1.62 22.92 -28.19
CA ALA A 29 1.05 22.68 -26.88
C ALA A 29 1.58 23.80 -25.96
N THR A 30 0.87 24.91 -25.91
CA THR A 30 1.00 25.89 -24.82
C THR A 30 0.52 25.15 -23.56
N ALA A 31 1.46 24.66 -22.76
CA ALA A 31 1.19 24.30 -21.38
C ALA A 31 0.61 25.59 -20.72
N LEU A 32 -0.69 25.59 -20.51
CA LEU A 32 -1.34 26.55 -19.62
C LEU A 32 -0.73 26.27 -18.23
N ILE A 33 0.30 27.04 -17.88
CA ILE A 33 0.69 27.22 -16.47
C ILE A 33 -0.50 27.93 -15.84
N LEU A 34 -1.44 27.13 -15.30
CA LEU A 34 -2.47 27.68 -14.43
C LEU A 34 -1.74 28.37 -13.28
N PRO A 35 -2.05 29.63 -12.99
CA PRO A 35 -1.45 30.30 -11.85
C PRO A 35 -1.77 29.43 -10.62
N VAL A 36 -0.75 29.13 -9.81
CA VAL A 36 -0.93 28.62 -8.45
C VAL A 36 -1.93 29.57 -7.79
N ARG A 37 -3.18 29.14 -7.69
CA ARG A 37 -4.21 29.92 -7.01
C ARG A 37 -3.70 30.07 -5.59
N ALA A 38 -3.43 31.30 -5.17
CA ALA A 38 -3.15 31.59 -3.77
C ALA A 38 -4.28 30.93 -2.96
N GLN A 39 -3.93 29.91 -2.19
CA GLN A 39 -4.92 29.22 -1.38
C GLN A 39 -5.48 30.24 -0.39
N THR A 40 -6.79 30.46 -0.45
CA THR A 40 -7.46 31.30 0.55
C THR A 40 -7.35 30.60 1.91
N ALA A 41 -7.02 31.37 2.95
CA ALA A 41 -6.98 30.86 4.31
C ALA A 41 -8.30 30.16 4.67
N THR A 42 -8.20 29.09 5.46
CA THR A 42 -9.38 28.34 5.92
C THR A 42 -10.30 29.26 6.71
N SER A 43 -11.56 29.38 6.26
CA SER A 43 -12.61 30.07 7.01
C SER A 43 -13.26 29.10 8.01
N PHE A 44 -13.50 29.57 9.21
CA PHE A 44 -14.30 28.87 10.22
C PHE A 44 -15.75 29.37 10.29
N ASP A 45 -16.22 30.10 9.30
CA ASP A 45 -17.61 30.57 9.24
C ASP A 45 -18.61 29.40 9.17
N THR A 46 -18.16 28.29 8.57
CA THR A 46 -18.95 27.04 8.44
C THR A 46 -18.62 26.01 9.52
N LEU A 47 -17.71 26.31 10.46
CA LEU A 47 -17.35 25.37 11.51
C LEU A 47 -18.59 24.99 12.33
N GLN A 48 -18.83 23.70 12.44
CA GLN A 48 -19.85 23.16 13.35
C GLN A 48 -19.52 23.58 14.78
N LYS A 49 -20.41 24.42 15.36
CA LYS A 49 -20.19 25.01 16.69
C LYS A 49 -20.39 24.01 17.82
N GLN A 50 -21.22 23.00 17.57
CA GLN A 50 -21.52 21.97 18.56
C GLN A 50 -20.63 20.77 18.39
N HIS A 51 -20.18 20.21 19.50
CA HIS A 51 -19.60 18.88 19.57
C HIS A 51 -20.68 17.82 19.78
N PRO A 52 -20.54 16.64 19.21
CA PRO A 52 -19.45 16.20 18.35
C PRO A 52 -19.56 16.77 16.93
N ARG A 53 -18.43 17.18 16.37
CA ARG A 53 -18.31 17.73 15.01
C ARG A 53 -17.48 16.85 14.06
N LEU A 54 -16.76 15.85 14.60
CA LEU A 54 -15.88 14.96 13.83
C LEU A 54 -16.58 13.67 13.48
N PHE A 55 -16.57 13.30 12.19
CA PHE A 55 -17.04 12.05 11.61
C PHE A 55 -18.55 11.82 11.75
N ILE A 56 -19.04 11.52 12.95
CA ILE A 56 -20.41 11.11 13.19
C ILE A 56 -21.14 12.13 14.07
N HIS A 57 -22.17 12.74 13.54
CA HIS A 57 -23.07 13.64 14.29
C HIS A 57 -24.16 12.87 15.02
N ASP A 58 -24.79 13.50 16.01
CA ASP A 58 -25.89 12.89 16.78
C ASP A 58 -27.08 12.50 15.90
N SER A 59 -27.30 13.21 14.79
CA SER A 59 -28.36 12.92 13.83
C SER A 59 -28.18 11.58 13.09
N GLU A 60 -26.98 11.03 13.05
CA GLU A 60 -26.67 9.76 12.37
C GLU A 60 -26.80 8.54 13.30
N LEU A 61 -26.71 8.74 14.61
CA LEU A 61 -26.80 7.67 15.61
C LEU A 61 -28.04 6.79 15.48
N PRO A 62 -29.26 7.31 15.18
CA PRO A 62 -30.44 6.46 14.98
C PRO A 62 -30.29 5.48 13.83
N ALA A 63 -29.65 5.88 12.72
CA ALA A 63 -29.38 5.01 11.56
C ALA A 63 -28.36 3.92 11.92
N ILE A 64 -27.29 4.28 12.63
CA ILE A 64 -26.28 3.32 13.12
C ILE A 64 -26.92 2.28 14.04
N LYS A 65 -27.73 2.70 15.03
CA LYS A 65 -28.44 1.79 15.93
C LYS A 65 -29.41 0.88 15.19
N LYS A 66 -30.10 1.39 14.17
CA LYS A 66 -30.96 0.58 13.30
C LYS A 66 -30.13 -0.46 12.55
N ALA A 67 -29.00 -0.08 11.96
CA ALA A 67 -28.13 -1.00 11.24
C ALA A 67 -27.59 -2.10 12.16
N ILE A 68 -27.15 -1.77 13.37
CA ILE A 68 -26.74 -2.76 14.39
C ILE A 68 -27.86 -3.77 14.68
N ALA A 69 -29.12 -3.33 14.67
CA ALA A 69 -30.26 -4.20 14.93
C ALA A 69 -30.70 -5.04 13.72
N THR A 70 -30.44 -4.60 12.49
CA THR A 70 -31.02 -5.19 11.27
C THR A 70 -30.02 -5.76 10.28
N ASP A 71 -28.75 -5.31 10.29
CA ASP A 71 -27.71 -5.80 9.42
C ASP A 71 -26.81 -6.80 10.16
N PRO A 72 -26.77 -8.09 9.76
CA PRO A 72 -25.99 -9.11 10.44
C PRO A 72 -24.48 -8.79 10.50
N PHE A 73 -23.92 -8.17 9.48
CA PHE A 73 -22.50 -7.78 9.47
C PHE A 73 -22.22 -6.70 10.53
N VAL A 74 -22.97 -5.61 10.49
CA VAL A 74 -22.79 -4.48 11.43
C VAL A 74 -22.98 -4.96 12.87
N LYS A 75 -23.94 -5.87 13.10
CA LYS A 75 -24.17 -6.48 14.42
C LYS A 75 -22.95 -7.25 14.89
N ILE A 76 -22.37 -8.11 14.04
CA ILE A 76 -21.19 -8.92 14.39
C ILE A 76 -20.00 -8.01 14.76
N VAL A 77 -19.69 -7.02 13.93
CA VAL A 77 -18.58 -6.11 14.19
C VAL A 77 -18.84 -5.27 15.46
N TYR A 78 -20.07 -4.81 15.66
CA TYR A 78 -20.46 -4.12 16.90
C TYR A 78 -20.26 -5.01 18.13
N GLU A 79 -20.70 -6.26 18.10
CA GLU A 79 -20.55 -7.21 19.23
C GLU A 79 -19.06 -7.49 19.52
N GLN A 80 -18.21 -7.55 18.48
CA GLN A 80 -16.75 -7.65 18.65
C GLN A 80 -16.19 -6.39 19.33
N GLN A 81 -16.58 -5.20 18.88
CA GLN A 81 -16.14 -3.94 19.48
C GLN A 81 -16.64 -3.80 20.92
N LEU A 82 -17.86 -4.23 21.21
CA LEU A 82 -18.41 -4.26 22.56
C LEU A 82 -17.58 -5.17 23.48
N ALA A 83 -17.19 -6.35 23.03
CA ALA A 83 -16.36 -7.26 23.79
C ALA A 83 -14.96 -6.66 24.08
N VAL A 84 -14.37 -5.96 23.11
CA VAL A 84 -13.12 -5.20 23.30
C VAL A 84 -13.31 -4.10 24.34
N GLY A 85 -14.38 -3.31 24.20
CA GLY A 85 -14.72 -2.23 25.14
C GLY A 85 -14.90 -2.74 26.58
N GLU A 86 -15.66 -3.81 26.80
CA GLU A 86 -15.85 -4.40 28.13
C GLU A 86 -14.52 -4.89 28.74
N LYS A 87 -13.62 -5.46 27.94
CA LYS A 87 -12.26 -5.83 28.37
C LYS A 87 -11.47 -4.58 28.80
N LEU A 88 -11.53 -3.50 28.03
CA LEU A 88 -10.82 -2.26 28.31
C LEU A 88 -11.29 -1.59 29.63
N LEU A 89 -12.54 -1.79 30.08
CA LEU A 89 -13.03 -1.24 31.34
C LEU A 89 -12.20 -1.68 32.56
N THR A 90 -11.60 -2.86 32.49
CA THR A 90 -10.82 -3.44 33.60
C THR A 90 -9.31 -3.23 33.45
N MET A 91 -8.84 -2.76 32.30
CA MET A 91 -7.44 -2.50 32.04
C MET A 91 -7.02 -1.14 32.64
N PRO A 92 -5.78 -1.01 33.14
CA PRO A 92 -5.25 0.31 33.51
C PRO A 92 -5.05 1.18 32.27
N PRO A 93 -4.96 2.50 32.42
CA PRO A 93 -4.50 3.38 31.37
C PRO A 93 -3.14 2.98 30.85
N ASP A 94 -2.89 3.25 29.56
CA ASP A 94 -1.61 2.96 28.94
C ASP A 94 -0.49 3.83 29.51
N GLN A 95 0.73 3.41 29.33
CA GLN A 95 1.90 4.05 29.92
C GLN A 95 2.84 4.56 28.83
N TYR A 96 3.55 5.63 29.15
CA TYR A 96 4.62 6.13 28.29
C TYR A 96 5.71 5.07 28.16
N PHE A 97 5.80 4.44 27.01
CA PHE A 97 6.77 3.37 26.77
C PHE A 97 7.43 3.51 25.41
N ILE A 98 8.69 3.93 25.43
CA ILE A 98 9.56 3.93 24.25
C ILE A 98 10.09 2.51 24.05
N GLY A 99 9.68 1.86 22.96
CA GLY A 99 9.99 0.45 22.74
C GLY A 99 10.11 0.09 21.27
N GLY A 100 10.08 -1.23 20.99
CA GLY A 100 10.25 -1.77 19.64
C GLY A 100 11.67 -1.67 19.11
N SER A 101 11.88 -2.14 17.88
CA SER A 101 13.18 -2.14 17.21
C SER A 101 13.69 -0.73 16.87
N GLU A 102 12.80 0.22 16.70
CA GLU A 102 13.11 1.61 16.36
C GLU A 102 13.16 2.55 17.57
N HIS A 103 12.90 2.04 18.77
CA HIS A 103 12.85 2.82 20.01
C HIS A 103 11.90 4.02 19.91
N THR A 104 10.66 3.78 19.52
CA THR A 104 9.61 4.79 19.36
C THR A 104 8.49 4.61 20.38
N LEU A 105 7.59 5.59 20.49
CA LEU A 105 6.35 5.52 21.26
C LEU A 105 5.19 4.92 20.41
N LEU A 106 5.46 4.51 19.17
CA LEU A 106 4.44 4.15 18.18
C LEU A 106 3.51 3.01 18.62
N GLY A 107 4.04 2.01 19.32
CA GLY A 107 3.23 0.94 19.90
C GLY A 107 2.19 1.48 20.89
N THR A 108 2.60 2.35 21.81
CA THR A 108 1.70 3.05 22.75
C THR A 108 0.71 3.95 22.02
N ALA A 109 1.15 4.72 21.01
CA ALA A 109 0.27 5.60 20.24
C ALA A 109 -0.88 4.83 19.58
N ARG A 110 -0.57 3.71 18.97
CA ARG A 110 -1.55 2.81 18.32
C ARG A 110 -2.51 2.16 19.30
N ASP A 111 -2.01 1.73 20.46
CA ASP A 111 -2.86 1.20 21.53
C ASP A 111 -3.82 2.28 22.04
N LEU A 112 -3.35 3.52 22.23
CA LEU A 112 -4.18 4.67 22.63
C LEU A 112 -5.28 4.97 21.61
N GLU A 113 -4.97 4.99 20.32
CA GLU A 113 -5.98 5.16 19.27
C GLU A 113 -7.07 4.09 19.37
N GLY A 114 -6.67 2.81 19.41
CA GLY A 114 -7.62 1.70 19.51
C GLY A 114 -8.53 1.80 20.74
N ARG A 115 -7.96 2.11 21.89
CA ARG A 115 -8.70 2.25 23.16
C ARG A 115 -9.65 3.43 23.16
N ILE A 116 -9.16 4.61 22.79
CA ILE A 116 -9.96 5.85 22.82
C ILE A 116 -11.07 5.79 21.78
N PHE A 117 -10.79 5.38 20.55
CA PHE A 117 -11.78 5.29 19.48
C PHE A 117 -12.88 4.27 19.82
N THR A 118 -12.49 3.07 20.29
CA THR A 118 -13.46 2.04 20.70
C THR A 118 -14.34 2.52 21.85
N LEU A 119 -13.73 3.02 22.93
CA LEU A 119 -14.48 3.43 24.13
C LEU A 119 -15.39 4.64 23.87
N ALA A 120 -14.87 5.68 23.20
CA ALA A 120 -15.66 6.87 22.86
C ALA A 120 -16.77 6.53 21.86
N GLY A 121 -16.48 5.70 20.85
CA GLY A 121 -17.48 5.23 19.88
C GLY A 121 -18.57 4.39 20.53
N LEU A 122 -18.23 3.47 21.42
CA LEU A 122 -19.21 2.70 22.18
C LEU A 122 -20.09 3.60 23.08
N TYR A 123 -19.49 4.59 23.76
CA TYR A 123 -20.29 5.57 24.49
C TYR A 123 -21.28 6.30 23.57
N ARG A 124 -20.86 6.76 22.39
CA ARG A 124 -21.73 7.42 21.42
C ARG A 124 -22.90 6.53 20.99
N ILE A 125 -22.62 5.26 20.72
CA ILE A 125 -23.65 4.30 20.27
C ILE A 125 -24.59 3.93 21.41
N THR A 126 -24.07 3.63 22.61
CA THR A 126 -24.85 3.03 23.72
C THR A 126 -25.38 4.05 24.72
N GLY A 127 -24.66 5.15 24.94
CA GLY A 127 -24.88 6.08 26.05
C GLY A 127 -24.34 5.57 27.39
N ASP A 128 -23.65 4.42 27.41
CA ASP A 128 -23.12 3.84 28.65
C ASP A 128 -21.90 4.62 29.14
N LYS A 129 -22.07 5.31 30.26
CA LYS A 129 -21.04 6.17 30.85
C LYS A 129 -19.77 5.42 31.27
N ARG A 130 -19.83 4.11 31.52
CA ARG A 130 -18.63 3.32 31.87
C ARG A 130 -17.55 3.45 30.80
N PHE A 131 -17.95 3.42 29.52
CA PHE A 131 -17.03 3.59 28.40
C PHE A 131 -16.46 5.01 28.35
N ALA A 132 -17.30 6.04 28.53
CA ALA A 132 -16.84 7.42 28.59
C ALA A 132 -15.85 7.65 29.73
N ASP A 133 -16.20 7.21 30.95
CA ASP A 133 -15.34 7.38 32.15
C ASP A 133 -13.97 6.69 31.96
N ARG A 134 -13.96 5.53 31.28
CA ARG A 134 -12.71 4.81 31.01
C ARG A 134 -11.88 5.53 29.93
N ALA A 135 -12.50 6.02 28.86
CA ALA A 135 -11.82 6.79 27.84
C ALA A 135 -11.22 8.09 28.39
N ILE A 136 -11.98 8.80 29.24
CA ILE A 136 -11.48 10.02 29.91
C ILE A 136 -10.25 9.73 30.74
N LYS A 137 -10.23 8.63 31.50
CA LYS A 137 -9.04 8.23 32.27
C LYS A 137 -7.83 7.97 31.37
N GLU A 138 -8.05 7.35 30.20
CA GLU A 138 -6.99 7.12 29.21
C GLU A 138 -6.44 8.45 28.69
N MET A 139 -7.34 9.35 28.26
CA MET A 139 -6.96 10.65 27.72
C MET A 139 -6.20 11.53 28.74
N LEU A 140 -6.64 11.55 29.98
CA LEU A 140 -5.97 12.32 31.05
C LEU A 140 -4.58 11.73 31.39
N ALA A 141 -4.44 10.41 31.40
CA ALA A 141 -3.16 9.75 31.57
C ALA A 141 -2.19 10.10 30.42
N THR A 142 -2.67 10.07 29.17
CA THR A 142 -1.92 10.45 27.97
C THR A 142 -1.55 11.93 27.96
N ALA A 143 -2.46 12.81 28.40
CA ALA A 143 -2.19 14.23 28.56
C ALA A 143 -1.05 14.50 29.60
N ALA A 144 -0.90 13.61 30.59
CA ALA A 144 0.17 13.68 31.59
C ALA A 144 1.54 13.14 31.13
N PHE A 145 1.67 12.52 29.96
CA PHE A 145 2.95 12.10 29.41
C PHE A 145 3.91 13.28 29.29
N PRO A 146 5.23 13.09 29.40
CA PRO A 146 6.19 14.20 29.31
C PRO A 146 6.12 14.90 27.95
N ASP A 147 6.00 14.15 26.89
CA ASP A 147 5.80 14.55 25.49
C ASP A 147 5.07 13.43 24.75
N TRP A 148 4.88 13.59 23.41
CA TRP A 148 4.34 12.55 22.53
C TRP A 148 5.37 12.09 21.50
N ASN A 149 6.65 12.09 21.90
CA ASN A 149 7.81 11.71 21.08
C ASN A 149 7.91 12.47 19.75
N PRO A 150 8.02 13.80 19.76
CA PRO A 150 8.10 14.59 18.52
C PRO A 150 9.37 14.29 17.70
N ALA A 151 10.32 13.51 18.23
CA ALA A 151 11.48 13.03 17.48
C ALA A 151 11.07 12.00 16.40
N HIS A 152 10.06 11.18 16.68
CA HIS A 152 9.43 10.25 15.73
C HIS A 152 7.97 10.64 15.55
N PHE A 153 7.69 11.57 14.67
CA PHE A 153 6.44 12.34 14.67
C PHE A 153 5.17 11.53 14.31
N LEU A 154 5.27 10.32 13.80
CA LEU A 154 4.12 9.42 13.65
C LEU A 154 3.43 9.22 15.00
N ASP A 155 4.20 9.04 16.07
CA ASP A 155 3.69 8.86 17.43
C ASP A 155 2.84 10.06 17.85
N THR A 156 3.36 11.26 17.63
CA THR A 156 2.68 12.53 17.94
C THR A 156 1.40 12.67 17.14
N GLY A 157 1.45 12.43 15.83
CA GLY A 157 0.29 12.54 14.94
C GLY A 157 -0.83 11.57 15.33
N GLU A 158 -0.50 10.30 15.62
CA GLU A 158 -1.47 9.29 16.04
C GLU A 158 -2.10 9.64 17.41
N ILE A 159 -1.30 10.08 18.40
CA ILE A 159 -1.83 10.49 19.71
C ILE A 159 -2.70 11.75 19.58
N THR A 160 -2.30 12.70 18.73
CA THR A 160 -3.10 13.92 18.48
C THR A 160 -4.46 13.58 17.89
N ALA A 161 -4.51 12.63 16.93
CA ALA A 161 -5.77 12.12 16.38
C ALA A 161 -6.64 11.45 17.47
N ALA A 162 -6.02 10.58 18.28
CA ALA A 162 -6.72 9.86 19.35
C ALA A 162 -7.38 10.81 20.36
N LEU A 163 -6.61 11.78 20.86
CA LEU A 163 -7.16 12.76 21.82
C LEU A 163 -8.16 13.71 21.17
N GLY A 164 -7.94 14.10 19.90
CA GLY A 164 -8.87 14.94 19.15
C GLY A 164 -10.25 14.30 19.01
N VAL A 165 -10.31 13.04 18.58
CA VAL A 165 -11.57 12.28 18.45
C VAL A 165 -12.19 12.06 19.83
N GLY A 166 -11.40 11.63 20.82
CA GLY A 166 -11.88 11.41 22.17
C GLY A 166 -12.47 12.69 22.79
N TYR A 167 -11.78 13.83 22.65
CA TYR A 167 -12.24 15.14 23.11
C TYR A 167 -13.57 15.53 22.46
N ASP A 168 -13.67 15.41 21.14
CA ASP A 168 -14.86 15.77 20.39
C ASP A 168 -16.07 14.88 20.73
N TRP A 169 -15.88 13.56 20.72
CA TRP A 169 -16.96 12.61 20.94
C TRP A 169 -17.45 12.55 22.39
N LEU A 170 -16.59 12.87 23.36
CA LEU A 170 -16.91 12.87 24.78
C LEU A 170 -17.18 14.28 25.33
N TYR A 171 -17.11 15.32 24.49
CA TYR A 171 -17.28 16.72 24.91
C TYR A 171 -18.46 16.96 25.84
N PRO A 172 -19.68 16.38 25.60
CA PRO A 172 -20.83 16.62 26.46
C PRO A 172 -20.67 16.10 27.91
N VAL A 173 -19.74 15.16 28.14
CA VAL A 173 -19.54 14.54 29.48
C VAL A 173 -18.21 14.88 30.12
N LEU A 174 -17.27 15.55 29.39
CA LEU A 174 -16.05 16.10 29.95
C LEU A 174 -16.34 17.26 30.90
N THR A 175 -15.73 17.25 32.10
CA THR A 175 -15.75 18.42 32.98
C THR A 175 -14.96 19.59 32.36
N PRO A 176 -15.23 20.85 32.77
CA PRO A 176 -14.40 21.98 32.31
C PRO A 176 -12.89 21.80 32.58
N ALA A 177 -12.54 21.17 33.69
CA ALA A 177 -11.14 20.89 34.03
C ALA A 177 -10.51 19.84 33.09
N ASP A 178 -11.25 18.76 32.78
CA ASP A 178 -10.79 17.73 31.86
C ASP A 178 -10.61 18.31 30.44
N ARG A 179 -11.58 19.14 29.97
CA ARG A 179 -11.47 19.84 28.69
C ARG A 179 -10.19 20.67 28.63
N ALA A 180 -9.97 21.55 29.59
CA ALA A 180 -8.79 22.42 29.62
C ALA A 180 -7.49 21.63 29.63
N THR A 181 -7.44 20.47 30.33
CA THR A 181 -6.26 19.61 30.38
C THR A 181 -5.97 18.97 29.01
N ILE A 182 -7.00 18.44 28.36
CA ILE A 182 -6.88 17.75 27.07
C ILE A 182 -6.59 18.77 25.96
N GLU A 183 -7.28 19.91 25.92
CA GLU A 183 -7.02 21.03 25.00
C GLU A 183 -5.56 21.48 25.07
N HIS A 184 -5.08 21.71 26.32
CA HIS A 184 -3.68 22.09 26.52
C HIS A 184 -2.71 21.05 25.99
N ALA A 185 -2.98 19.76 26.24
CA ALA A 185 -2.11 18.67 25.75
C ALA A 185 -2.10 18.59 24.22
N ILE A 186 -3.27 18.64 23.55
CA ILE A 186 -3.39 18.68 22.09
C ILE A 186 -2.60 19.88 21.53
N ALA A 187 -2.80 21.07 22.10
CA ALA A 187 -2.12 22.28 21.63
C ALA A 187 -0.60 22.22 21.77
N THR A 188 -0.11 21.80 22.95
CA THR A 188 1.32 21.95 23.31
C THR A 188 2.17 20.73 22.99
N LYS A 189 1.61 19.53 22.98
CA LYS A 189 2.34 18.28 22.73
C LYS A 189 2.12 17.74 21.32
N GLY A 190 0.99 18.04 20.71
CA GLY A 190 0.67 17.72 19.32
C GLY A 190 1.03 18.87 18.39
N ILE A 191 0.19 19.92 18.39
CA ILE A 191 0.18 20.96 17.39
C ILE A 191 1.45 21.82 17.40
N ASP A 192 1.89 22.36 18.56
CA ASP A 192 3.04 23.25 18.63
C ASP A 192 4.33 22.65 18.07
N PRO A 193 4.71 21.37 18.40
CA PRO A 193 5.89 20.75 17.81
C PRO A 193 5.80 20.62 16.28
N TRP A 194 4.60 20.40 15.71
CA TRP A 194 4.42 20.33 14.26
C TRP A 194 4.57 21.69 13.60
N LEU A 195 3.96 22.74 14.18
CA LEU A 195 4.12 24.11 13.71
C LEU A 195 5.58 24.57 13.78
N GLU A 196 6.34 24.14 14.80
CA GLU A 196 7.76 24.43 14.90
C GLU A 196 8.55 23.78 13.74
N ARG A 197 8.29 22.53 13.41
CA ARG A 197 8.90 21.84 12.26
C ARG A 197 8.57 22.53 10.94
N ILE A 198 7.31 22.91 10.73
CA ILE A 198 6.87 23.66 9.56
C ILE A 198 7.65 24.98 9.47
N LYS A 199 7.74 25.73 10.56
CA LYS A 199 8.46 27.00 10.64
C LYS A 199 9.95 26.84 10.34
N ASN A 200 10.54 25.73 10.77
CA ASN A 200 11.95 25.40 10.53
C ASN A 200 12.20 24.89 9.12
N GLY A 201 11.16 24.69 8.29
CA GLY A 201 11.29 24.19 6.91
C GLY A 201 11.77 22.74 6.82
N GLU A 202 11.46 21.91 7.82
CA GLU A 202 11.81 20.50 7.78
C GLU A 202 11.02 19.78 6.69
N ALA A 203 11.67 18.91 5.91
CA ALA A 203 11.04 18.24 4.75
C ALA A 203 9.95 17.24 5.12
N ILE A 204 9.97 16.70 6.34
CA ILE A 204 9.12 15.61 6.81
C ILE A 204 7.62 15.84 6.56
N HIS A 205 7.17 17.07 6.65
CA HIS A 205 5.75 17.42 6.46
C HIS A 205 5.30 17.51 4.99
N HIS A 206 6.22 17.37 4.04
CA HIS A 206 5.98 17.34 2.59
C HIS A 206 6.54 16.07 1.92
N GLU A 207 6.95 15.07 2.69
CA GLU A 207 7.45 13.83 2.12
C GLU A 207 6.37 13.12 1.28
N HIS A 208 6.82 12.41 0.25
CA HIS A 208 5.93 11.66 -0.64
C HIS A 208 5.76 10.21 -0.15
N ASN A 209 5.47 10.06 1.14
CA ASN A 209 5.25 8.78 1.80
C ASN A 209 4.17 8.92 2.89
N ASN A 210 3.84 7.82 3.55
CA ASN A 210 2.81 7.74 4.58
C ASN A 210 2.95 8.77 5.73
N TRP A 211 4.15 9.21 6.06
CA TRP A 211 4.38 10.23 7.10
C TRP A 211 3.61 11.51 6.84
N ASN A 212 3.56 11.97 5.59
CA ASN A 212 2.78 13.15 5.22
C ASN A 212 1.30 12.97 5.59
N GLN A 213 0.72 11.83 5.22
CA GLN A 213 -0.71 11.56 5.42
C GLN A 213 -1.04 11.38 6.91
N VAL A 214 -0.23 10.62 7.63
CA VAL A 214 -0.44 10.33 9.06
C VAL A 214 -0.25 11.58 9.91
N CYS A 215 0.87 12.27 9.77
CA CYS A 215 1.17 13.41 10.63
C CYS A 215 0.22 14.59 10.33
N ASN A 216 0.10 15.01 9.07
CA ASN A 216 -0.82 16.11 8.73
C ASN A 216 -2.30 15.75 8.99
N GLY A 217 -2.69 14.49 8.76
CA GLY A 217 -4.03 14.01 9.05
C GLY A 217 -4.33 14.03 10.55
N GLY A 218 -3.45 13.45 11.34
CA GLY A 218 -3.59 13.39 12.80
C GLY A 218 -3.63 14.78 13.45
N GLU A 219 -2.69 15.65 13.06
CA GLU A 219 -2.66 17.03 13.56
C GLU A 219 -3.92 17.83 13.16
N THR A 220 -4.46 17.59 11.94
CA THR A 220 -5.70 18.25 11.51
C THR A 220 -6.91 17.81 12.34
N ILE A 221 -7.01 16.53 12.70
CA ILE A 221 -8.09 16.01 13.56
C ILE A 221 -8.03 16.68 14.93
N GLY A 222 -6.85 16.74 15.56
CA GLY A 222 -6.67 17.45 16.83
C GLY A 222 -6.98 18.95 16.73
N ALA A 223 -6.53 19.59 15.67
CA ALA A 223 -6.78 21.01 15.41
C ALA A 223 -8.28 21.32 15.22
N LEU A 224 -9.01 20.49 14.47
CA LEU A 224 -10.46 20.63 14.29
C LEU A 224 -11.21 20.41 15.59
N ALA A 225 -10.75 19.49 16.44
CA ALA A 225 -11.37 19.23 17.73
C ALA A 225 -11.37 20.45 18.65
N ILE A 226 -10.32 21.28 18.62
CA ILE A 226 -10.16 22.47 19.48
C ILE A 226 -10.32 23.80 18.72
N ALA A 227 -10.83 23.78 17.49
CA ALA A 227 -10.88 24.96 16.61
C ALA A 227 -11.73 26.11 17.12
N ASP A 228 -12.69 25.86 17.99
CA ASP A 228 -13.51 26.90 18.66
C ASP A 228 -12.77 27.55 19.85
N VAL A 229 -11.80 26.85 20.43
CA VAL A 229 -10.97 27.35 21.55
C VAL A 229 -9.71 28.01 21.03
N ASP A 230 -9.04 27.42 20.03
CA ASP A 230 -7.80 27.92 19.44
C ASP A 230 -7.86 27.96 17.90
N PRO A 231 -8.62 28.91 17.33
CA PRO A 231 -8.81 29.00 15.89
C PRO A 231 -7.52 29.38 15.13
N GLU A 232 -6.54 29.99 15.78
CA GLU A 232 -5.29 30.40 15.13
C GLU A 232 -4.40 29.19 14.85
N ARG A 233 -4.17 28.33 15.86
CA ARG A 233 -3.44 27.08 15.66
C ARG A 233 -4.17 26.15 14.69
N ALA A 234 -5.48 26.02 14.83
CA ALA A 234 -6.27 25.19 13.96
C ALA A 234 -6.16 25.62 12.49
N ARG A 235 -6.25 26.94 12.22
CA ARG A 235 -6.07 27.46 10.85
C ARG A 235 -4.67 27.17 10.30
N ALA A 236 -3.63 27.41 11.09
CA ALA A 236 -2.26 27.20 10.66
C ALA A 236 -2.00 25.73 10.24
N ILE A 237 -2.50 24.78 11.04
CA ILE A 237 -2.40 23.34 10.74
C ILE A 237 -3.18 22.98 9.47
N ILE A 238 -4.46 23.37 9.38
CA ILE A 238 -5.34 22.99 8.27
C ILE A 238 -4.84 23.60 6.95
N ASP A 239 -4.44 24.87 6.94
CA ASP A 239 -3.91 25.53 5.74
C ASP A 239 -2.64 24.83 5.25
N HIS A 240 -1.75 24.42 6.16
CA HIS A 240 -0.56 23.65 5.82
C HIS A 240 -0.92 22.26 5.29
N ALA A 241 -1.74 21.49 6.03
CA ALA A 241 -2.11 20.13 5.68
C ALA A 241 -2.82 20.04 4.32
N ARG A 242 -3.64 21.05 3.97
CA ARG A 242 -4.29 21.13 2.65
C ARG A 242 -3.29 21.19 1.50
N VAL A 243 -2.14 21.84 1.68
CA VAL A 243 -1.07 21.85 0.68
C VAL A 243 -0.34 20.51 0.69
N ALA A 244 0.17 20.10 1.84
CA ALA A 244 1.03 18.93 1.97
C ALA A 244 0.32 17.63 1.55
N ILE A 245 -0.91 17.40 2.04
CA ILE A 245 -1.73 16.25 1.63
C ILE A 245 -2.20 16.41 0.18
N GLY A 246 -2.52 17.62 -0.27
CA GLY A 246 -2.87 17.89 -1.67
C GLY A 246 -1.79 17.45 -2.66
N ASP A 247 -0.52 17.63 -2.31
CA ASP A 247 0.61 17.18 -3.13
C ASP A 247 0.71 15.66 -3.19
N ILE A 248 0.62 14.97 -2.04
CA ILE A 248 0.71 13.51 -2.03
C ILE A 248 -0.52 12.84 -2.66
N MET A 249 -1.69 13.46 -2.60
CA MET A 249 -2.90 12.96 -3.27
C MET A 249 -2.74 12.83 -4.79
N GLN A 250 -1.83 13.62 -5.42
CA GLN A 250 -1.52 13.47 -6.85
C GLN A 250 -0.78 12.16 -7.16
N LEU A 251 -0.20 11.52 -6.17
CA LEU A 251 0.52 10.25 -6.35
C LEU A 251 -0.41 9.05 -6.55
N PHE A 252 -1.72 9.18 -6.33
CA PHE A 252 -2.69 8.17 -6.70
C PHE A 252 -2.97 8.12 -8.21
N ALA A 253 -2.61 9.19 -8.96
CA ALA A 253 -2.78 9.21 -10.41
C ALA A 253 -1.87 8.18 -11.11
N PRO A 254 -2.32 7.56 -12.22
CA PRO A 254 -3.65 7.78 -12.84
C PRO A 254 -4.74 6.84 -12.31
N ASP A 255 -4.41 5.78 -11.59
CA ASP A 255 -5.24 4.58 -11.40
C ASP A 255 -5.36 4.08 -9.95
N GLY A 256 -4.82 4.80 -8.99
CA GLY A 256 -4.91 4.47 -7.57
C GLY A 256 -3.83 3.53 -7.04
N GLY A 257 -2.85 3.16 -7.87
CA GLY A 257 -1.69 2.39 -7.40
C GLY A 257 -0.92 3.15 -6.31
N PHE A 258 -0.39 2.44 -5.31
CA PHE A 258 0.30 3.03 -4.16
C PHE A 258 1.77 2.58 -4.07
N GLU A 259 2.69 3.52 -4.11
CA GLU A 259 4.12 3.26 -4.33
C GLU A 259 4.78 2.48 -3.18
N GLU A 260 4.36 2.70 -1.94
CA GLU A 260 4.90 2.02 -0.76
C GLU A 260 4.38 0.58 -0.59
N GLY A 261 3.52 0.13 -1.49
CA GLY A 261 2.95 -1.21 -1.45
C GLY A 261 1.64 -1.31 -0.65
N PRO A 262 1.01 -2.50 -0.67
CA PRO A 262 -0.35 -2.67 -0.15
C PRO A 262 -0.46 -2.57 1.39
N GLY A 263 0.59 -2.89 2.13
CA GLY A 263 0.60 -2.73 3.59
C GLY A 263 0.52 -1.26 4.01
N TYR A 264 1.36 -0.43 3.42
CA TYR A 264 1.33 1.01 3.67
C TYR A 264 0.14 1.72 3.04
N TRP A 265 -0.45 1.15 1.98
CA TRP A 265 -1.71 1.64 1.44
C TRP A 265 -2.80 1.72 2.53
N ASN A 266 -2.97 0.65 3.31
CA ASN A 266 -3.97 0.62 4.38
C ASN A 266 -3.70 1.73 5.41
N TYR A 267 -2.46 1.85 5.88
CA TYR A 267 -2.06 2.84 6.88
C TYR A 267 -2.27 4.28 6.38
N ALA A 268 -1.71 4.60 5.22
CA ALA A 268 -1.76 5.95 4.66
C ALA A 268 -3.18 6.39 4.25
N THR A 269 -3.94 5.49 3.58
CA THR A 269 -5.30 5.82 3.13
C THR A 269 -6.30 5.92 4.26
N SER A 270 -6.10 5.22 5.39
CA SER A 270 -6.90 5.43 6.60
C SER A 270 -6.81 6.88 7.04
N TYR A 271 -5.60 7.43 7.14
CA TYR A 271 -5.43 8.83 7.53
C TYR A 271 -5.88 9.83 6.47
N ASN A 272 -5.75 9.51 5.18
CA ASN A 272 -6.36 10.33 4.13
C ASN A 272 -7.89 10.44 4.29
N VAL A 273 -8.54 9.31 4.53
CA VAL A 273 -10.00 9.28 4.71
C VAL A 273 -10.40 9.98 5.99
N LEU A 274 -9.72 9.73 7.11
CA LEU A 274 -9.97 10.44 8.36
C LEU A 274 -9.78 11.96 8.20
N PHE A 275 -8.73 12.40 7.52
CA PHE A 275 -8.49 13.81 7.22
C PHE A 275 -9.63 14.44 6.40
N ILE A 276 -10.00 13.80 5.29
CA ILE A 276 -11.06 14.28 4.38
C ILE A 276 -12.41 14.30 5.06
N ASP A 277 -12.73 13.24 5.81
CA ASP A 277 -14.01 13.09 6.50
C ASP A 277 -14.13 14.07 7.68
N ALA A 278 -13.05 14.28 8.44
CA ALA A 278 -12.99 15.28 9.50
C ALA A 278 -13.20 16.72 8.98
N LEU A 279 -12.57 17.08 7.88
CA LEU A 279 -12.78 18.38 7.23
C LEU A 279 -14.23 18.54 6.78
N ASN A 280 -14.76 17.51 6.13
CA ASN A 280 -16.12 17.54 5.60
C ASN A 280 -17.17 17.62 6.74
N SER A 281 -17.02 16.83 7.78
CA SER A 281 -17.94 16.81 8.92
C SER A 281 -17.88 18.10 9.75
N ALA A 282 -16.67 18.64 9.99
CA ALA A 282 -16.49 19.84 10.81
C ALA A 282 -16.74 21.16 10.05
N LEU A 283 -16.35 21.24 8.78
CA LEU A 283 -16.35 22.48 7.98
C LEU A 283 -17.34 22.46 6.80
N GLY A 284 -17.97 21.30 6.50
CA GLY A 284 -18.85 21.13 5.34
C GLY A 284 -18.11 21.10 4.01
N THR A 285 -16.79 20.92 4.02
CA THR A 285 -15.97 20.89 2.81
C THR A 285 -14.67 20.11 3.02
N ASP A 286 -14.32 19.26 2.07
CA ASP A 286 -13.02 18.61 1.97
C ASP A 286 -12.06 19.40 1.04
N PHE A 287 -12.42 20.62 0.65
CA PHE A 287 -11.69 21.46 -0.30
C PHE A 287 -11.40 20.78 -1.65
N GLY A 288 -12.18 19.77 -2.00
CA GLY A 288 -12.03 18.99 -3.23
C GLY A 288 -10.96 17.89 -3.17
N MET A 289 -10.42 17.59 -2.00
CA MET A 289 -9.37 16.57 -1.82
C MET A 289 -9.79 15.19 -2.29
N ALA A 290 -11.03 14.76 -2.02
CA ALA A 290 -11.56 13.49 -2.47
C ALA A 290 -11.60 13.35 -4.00
N ASN A 291 -11.52 14.44 -4.76
CA ASN A 291 -11.54 14.43 -6.22
C ASN A 291 -10.14 14.32 -6.86
N ALA A 292 -9.09 14.07 -6.07
CA ALA A 292 -7.75 13.87 -6.59
C ALA A 292 -7.72 12.72 -7.61
N PRO A 293 -7.00 12.86 -8.73
CA PRO A 293 -6.94 11.84 -9.76
C PRO A 293 -6.44 10.49 -9.21
N GLY A 294 -7.13 9.40 -9.54
CA GLY A 294 -6.81 8.06 -9.09
C GLY A 294 -7.31 7.72 -7.67
N PHE A 295 -7.62 8.71 -6.82
CA PHE A 295 -8.04 8.43 -5.44
C PHE A 295 -9.35 7.64 -5.34
N SER A 296 -10.32 7.93 -6.21
CA SER A 296 -11.61 7.20 -6.25
C SER A 296 -11.48 5.72 -6.65
N SER A 297 -10.37 5.33 -7.27
CA SER A 297 -10.09 3.96 -7.71
C SER A 297 -9.02 3.25 -6.88
N THR A 298 -8.46 3.92 -5.86
CA THR A 298 -7.37 3.31 -5.09
C THR A 298 -7.81 2.08 -4.28
N GLY A 299 -9.10 1.92 -3.98
CA GLY A 299 -9.66 0.69 -3.42
C GLY A 299 -9.53 -0.52 -4.34
N ASP A 300 -9.49 -0.33 -5.68
CA ASP A 300 -9.20 -1.41 -6.63
C ASP A 300 -7.81 -2.00 -6.38
N TYR A 301 -6.82 -1.14 -6.08
CA TYR A 301 -5.45 -1.58 -5.76
C TYR A 301 -5.42 -2.49 -4.53
N ASN A 302 -6.09 -2.09 -3.45
CA ASN A 302 -6.22 -2.92 -2.25
C ASN A 302 -6.85 -4.28 -2.55
N ILE A 303 -8.02 -4.29 -3.18
CA ILE A 303 -8.76 -5.53 -3.48
C ILE A 303 -7.96 -6.44 -4.41
N GLN A 304 -7.35 -5.89 -5.46
CA GLN A 304 -6.56 -6.67 -6.41
C GLN A 304 -5.29 -7.25 -5.77
N SER A 305 -4.71 -6.58 -4.77
CA SER A 305 -3.53 -7.07 -4.06
C SER A 305 -3.82 -8.22 -3.10
N ILE A 306 -5.08 -8.54 -2.81
CA ILE A 306 -5.47 -9.66 -1.94
C ILE A 306 -5.78 -10.88 -2.80
N GLY A 307 -5.03 -11.97 -2.60
CA GLY A 307 -5.21 -13.24 -3.29
C GLY A 307 -6.42 -14.05 -2.78
N PRO A 308 -6.80 -15.15 -3.46
CA PRO A 308 -7.89 -16.03 -3.03
C PRO A 308 -7.58 -16.76 -1.71
N THR A 309 -6.33 -16.84 -1.32
CA THR A 309 -5.85 -17.35 -0.03
C THR A 309 -6.12 -16.38 1.13
N TYR A 310 -6.63 -15.19 0.85
CA TYR A 310 -6.69 -14.05 1.79
C TYR A 310 -5.31 -13.65 2.31
N LEU A 311 -4.28 -13.82 1.48
CA LEU A 311 -2.96 -13.26 1.72
C LEU A 311 -2.74 -12.08 0.79
N LEU A 312 -2.05 -11.08 1.32
CA LEU A 312 -1.64 -9.91 0.56
C LEU A 312 -0.55 -10.28 -0.45
N ALA A 313 -0.58 -9.71 -1.64
CA ALA A 313 0.57 -9.68 -2.52
C ALA A 313 1.58 -8.69 -1.92
N ASN A 314 2.33 -9.17 -0.96
CA ASN A 314 3.10 -8.39 0.01
C ASN A 314 4.40 -7.83 -0.57
N PHE A 315 4.32 -7.18 -1.71
CA PHE A 315 5.43 -6.42 -2.28
C PHE A 315 5.86 -5.28 -1.35
N SER A 316 7.13 -4.93 -1.40
CA SER A 316 7.73 -3.90 -0.53
C SER A 316 7.73 -4.34 0.95
N ASP A 317 7.82 -3.41 1.89
CA ASP A 317 7.80 -3.71 3.33
C ASP A 317 6.38 -4.07 3.83
N ALA A 318 5.71 -5.00 3.16
CA ALA A 318 4.41 -5.49 3.57
C ALA A 318 4.48 -6.92 4.10
N GLY A 319 3.80 -7.21 5.21
CA GLY A 319 3.52 -8.58 5.64
C GLY A 319 2.48 -9.24 4.73
N ALA A 320 2.43 -10.57 4.70
CA ALA A 320 1.42 -11.28 3.92
C ALA A 320 0.03 -11.31 4.57
N GLY A 321 -0.07 -10.99 5.86
CA GLY A 321 -1.34 -10.92 6.59
C GLY A 321 -2.23 -9.77 6.13
N ILE A 322 -3.54 -9.95 6.21
CA ILE A 322 -4.53 -8.92 5.85
C ILE A 322 -5.16 -8.31 7.11
N TYR A 323 -5.54 -7.06 6.98
CA TYR A 323 -6.17 -6.27 8.04
C TYR A 323 -7.50 -5.71 7.57
N PRO A 324 -8.45 -5.42 8.49
CA PRO A 324 -9.59 -4.60 8.14
C PRO A 324 -9.17 -3.25 7.58
N SER A 325 -9.91 -2.79 6.60
CA SER A 325 -9.73 -1.49 5.95
C SER A 325 -11.04 -0.70 6.01
N PRO A 326 -11.44 -0.16 7.19
CA PRO A 326 -12.74 0.51 7.35
C PRO A 326 -12.97 1.65 6.37
N GLN A 327 -11.90 2.30 5.89
CA GLN A 327 -11.97 3.31 4.84
C GLN A 327 -12.60 2.80 3.54
N MET A 328 -12.64 1.48 3.31
CA MET A 328 -13.32 0.89 2.15
C MET A 328 -14.83 1.11 2.18
N PHE A 329 -15.47 1.17 3.36
CA PHE A 329 -16.88 1.55 3.51
C PHE A 329 -17.09 3.01 3.13
N TRP A 330 -16.19 3.89 3.56
CA TRP A 330 -16.20 5.30 3.17
C TRP A 330 -16.02 5.48 1.67
N PHE A 331 -15.05 4.79 1.06
CA PHE A 331 -14.85 4.80 -0.40
C PHE A 331 -16.10 4.29 -1.14
N ALA A 332 -16.71 3.21 -0.68
CA ALA A 332 -17.90 2.62 -1.29
C ALA A 332 -19.03 3.65 -1.37
N ARG A 333 -19.30 4.36 -0.28
CA ARG A 333 -20.31 5.41 -0.20
C ARG A 333 -19.92 6.63 -1.04
N ARG A 334 -18.73 7.17 -0.80
CA ARG A 334 -18.29 8.44 -1.37
C ARG A 334 -18.20 8.42 -2.89
N PHE A 335 -17.85 7.26 -3.46
CA PHE A 335 -17.61 7.09 -4.89
C PHE A 335 -18.61 6.16 -5.57
N HIS A 336 -19.67 5.73 -4.87
CA HIS A 336 -20.67 4.80 -5.41
C HIS A 336 -20.05 3.50 -5.93
N ARG A 337 -19.21 2.88 -5.11
CA ARG A 337 -18.50 1.63 -5.38
C ARG A 337 -18.93 0.52 -4.41
N PRO A 338 -20.15 -0.02 -4.51
CA PRO A 338 -20.69 -0.97 -3.52
C PRO A 338 -19.85 -2.23 -3.37
N PHE A 339 -19.14 -2.67 -4.43
CA PHE A 339 -18.23 -3.81 -4.37
C PHE A 339 -17.11 -3.65 -3.32
N TYR A 340 -16.67 -2.42 -3.03
CA TYR A 340 -15.67 -2.17 -2.00
C TYR A 340 -16.18 -2.57 -0.61
N ALA A 341 -17.42 -2.19 -0.29
CA ALA A 341 -18.04 -2.56 0.98
C ALA A 341 -18.37 -4.06 1.05
N GLU A 342 -18.83 -4.65 -0.05
CA GLU A 342 -19.10 -6.09 -0.14
C GLU A 342 -17.84 -6.90 0.10
N PHE A 343 -16.74 -6.55 -0.57
CA PHE A 343 -15.45 -7.24 -0.42
C PHE A 343 -14.92 -7.10 1.01
N GLU A 344 -14.96 -5.90 1.60
CA GLU A 344 -14.49 -5.66 2.96
C GLU A 344 -15.32 -6.43 4.00
N ARG A 345 -16.65 -6.46 3.86
CA ARG A 345 -17.53 -7.28 4.70
C ARG A 345 -17.15 -8.76 4.63
N HIS A 346 -16.93 -9.27 3.41
CA HIS A 346 -16.54 -10.65 3.20
C HIS A 346 -15.17 -10.96 3.83
N LEU A 347 -14.21 -10.04 3.68
CA LEU A 347 -12.88 -10.13 4.27
C LEU A 347 -12.96 -10.23 5.80
N ILE A 348 -13.66 -9.31 6.45
CA ILE A 348 -13.80 -9.28 7.92
C ILE A 348 -14.49 -10.56 8.43
N LEU A 349 -15.51 -11.05 7.72
CA LEU A 349 -16.23 -12.28 8.11
C LEU A 349 -15.49 -13.58 7.77
N SER A 350 -14.42 -13.54 6.98
CA SER A 350 -13.69 -14.74 6.53
C SER A 350 -13.03 -15.53 7.66
N GLY A 351 -12.74 -14.87 8.79
CA GLY A 351 -11.94 -15.42 9.88
C GLY A 351 -10.45 -15.62 9.53
N LYS A 352 -9.99 -15.09 8.39
CA LYS A 352 -8.61 -15.21 7.89
C LYS A 352 -7.77 -13.94 8.14
N LEU A 353 -8.26 -13.00 8.93
CA LEU A 353 -7.47 -11.84 9.37
C LEU A 353 -6.26 -12.30 10.19
N ASP A 354 -5.12 -11.61 10.05
CA ASP A 354 -3.91 -11.96 10.80
C ASP A 354 -4.12 -11.72 12.30
N PRO A 355 -4.08 -12.77 13.15
CA PRO A 355 -4.34 -12.59 14.59
C PRO A 355 -3.25 -11.80 15.31
N ARG A 356 -2.03 -11.73 14.76
CA ARG A 356 -0.91 -10.96 15.36
C ARG A 356 -1.11 -9.48 15.15
N GLU A 357 -1.74 -9.15 14.05
CA GLU A 357 -1.99 -7.79 13.58
C GLU A 357 -3.36 -7.27 14.07
N ALA A 358 -4.22 -8.15 14.57
CA ALA A 358 -5.50 -7.75 15.15
C ALA A 358 -5.37 -6.72 16.29
N ARG A 359 -4.20 -6.65 16.94
CA ARG A 359 -3.93 -5.62 17.94
C ARG A 359 -3.70 -4.24 17.33
N GLU A 360 -2.92 -4.16 16.25
CA GLU A 360 -2.63 -2.89 15.59
C GLU A 360 -3.77 -2.43 14.69
N SER A 361 -4.46 -3.34 14.01
CA SER A 361 -5.60 -3.02 13.16
C SER A 361 -6.86 -2.66 13.95
N SER A 362 -6.98 -3.09 15.22
CA SER A 362 -8.14 -2.80 16.06
C SER A 362 -8.39 -1.29 16.29
N ARG A 363 -7.39 -0.44 16.07
CA ARG A 363 -7.49 1.01 16.29
C ARG A 363 -8.58 1.70 15.45
N PHE A 364 -8.88 1.20 14.24
CA PHE A 364 -9.89 1.77 13.36
C PHE A 364 -11.16 0.92 13.25
N ASP A 365 -11.25 -0.22 13.93
CA ASP A 365 -12.35 -1.17 13.75
C ASP A 365 -13.71 -0.60 14.14
N ILE A 366 -13.77 0.35 15.06
CA ILE A 366 -15.01 1.04 15.39
C ILE A 366 -15.62 1.75 14.16
N PHE A 367 -14.78 2.23 13.24
CA PHE A 367 -15.26 2.83 12.00
C PHE A 367 -15.89 1.81 11.05
N SER A 368 -15.58 0.50 11.17
CA SER A 368 -16.32 -0.55 10.47
C SER A 368 -17.79 -0.63 10.93
N VAL A 369 -18.09 -0.25 12.19
CA VAL A 369 -19.47 -0.11 12.66
C VAL A 369 -20.07 1.21 12.15
N LEU A 370 -19.36 2.31 12.26
CA LEU A 370 -19.86 3.66 11.97
C LEU A 370 -20.11 3.84 10.46
N TRP A 371 -19.09 3.62 9.64
CA TRP A 371 -19.19 3.75 8.19
C TRP A 371 -19.86 2.55 7.52
N GLY A 372 -19.74 1.34 8.09
CA GLY A 372 -20.40 0.13 7.60
C GLY A 372 -21.90 0.06 7.84
N ALA A 373 -22.42 0.92 8.76
CA ALA A 373 -23.85 1.06 9.03
C ALA A 373 -24.59 1.91 7.98
N GLU A 374 -23.89 2.53 7.08
CA GLU A 374 -24.50 3.38 6.06
C GLU A 374 -25.10 2.55 4.92
N ASP A 375 -26.20 3.07 4.37
CA ASP A 375 -27.01 2.38 3.36
C ASP A 375 -26.27 2.36 2.01
N VAL A 376 -25.42 1.36 1.80
CA VAL A 376 -24.80 1.06 0.50
C VAL A 376 -25.62 -0.06 -0.14
N ASN A 377 -26.18 0.19 -1.33
CA ASN A 377 -26.87 -0.86 -2.08
C ASN A 377 -25.83 -1.87 -2.60
N LEU A 378 -25.59 -2.94 -1.85
CA LEU A 378 -24.59 -3.97 -2.14
C LEU A 378 -24.92 -4.80 -3.40
N THR A 379 -26.15 -4.73 -3.90
CA THR A 379 -26.58 -5.55 -5.04
C THR A 379 -26.16 -4.99 -6.41
N ASP A 380 -25.68 -3.76 -6.47
CA ASP A 380 -25.29 -3.08 -7.70
C ASP A 380 -23.78 -3.12 -7.99
N GLY A 381 -22.99 -3.87 -7.20
CA GLY A 381 -21.54 -3.98 -7.34
C GLY A 381 -21.13 -4.95 -8.45
N ALA A 382 -20.57 -4.45 -9.56
CA ALA A 382 -19.85 -5.29 -10.50
C ALA A 382 -18.50 -5.70 -9.90
N GLU A 383 -18.15 -6.99 -10.02
CA GLU A 383 -16.82 -7.48 -9.68
C GLU A 383 -15.74 -6.73 -10.49
N LEU A 384 -14.55 -6.57 -9.90
CA LEU A 384 -13.41 -6.00 -10.60
C LEU A 384 -12.95 -6.94 -11.74
N PRO A 385 -12.26 -6.41 -12.76
CA PRO A 385 -11.75 -7.22 -13.85
C PRO A 385 -10.77 -8.30 -13.35
N LEU A 386 -10.78 -9.45 -14.03
CA LEU A 386 -9.89 -10.58 -13.69
C LEU A 386 -8.41 -10.30 -13.99
N VAL A 387 -8.10 -9.28 -14.77
CA VAL A 387 -6.75 -8.74 -14.94
C VAL A 387 -6.80 -7.23 -14.81
N GLN A 388 -5.97 -6.70 -13.94
CA GLN A 388 -5.82 -5.25 -13.75
C GLN A 388 -4.36 -4.91 -13.53
N SER A 389 -3.91 -3.83 -14.14
CA SER A 389 -2.59 -3.25 -13.90
C SER A 389 -2.72 -1.84 -13.36
N PHE A 390 -1.73 -1.46 -12.58
CA PHE A 390 -1.61 -0.14 -11.99
C PHE A 390 -0.34 0.51 -12.54
N ALA A 391 -0.53 1.44 -13.46
CA ALA A 391 0.56 2.08 -14.19
C ALA A 391 1.44 2.97 -13.26
N ARG A 392 0.87 3.48 -12.16
CA ARG A 392 1.64 4.25 -11.18
C ARG A 392 2.78 3.45 -10.58
N VAL A 393 2.57 2.15 -10.36
CA VAL A 393 3.50 1.25 -9.66
C VAL A 393 4.01 0.12 -10.55
N ASP A 394 3.57 0.08 -11.82
CA ASP A 394 3.90 -0.99 -12.76
C ASP A 394 3.66 -2.40 -12.18
N GLN A 395 2.51 -2.60 -11.55
CA GLN A 395 2.09 -3.88 -11.00
C GLN A 395 0.87 -4.41 -11.75
N ALA A 396 0.78 -5.72 -11.92
CA ALA A 396 -0.36 -6.39 -12.54
C ALA A 396 -0.85 -7.55 -11.68
N TYR A 397 -2.16 -7.68 -11.60
CA TYR A 397 -2.85 -8.72 -10.86
C TYR A 397 -3.77 -9.49 -11.80
N MET A 398 -3.72 -10.82 -11.73
CA MET A 398 -4.49 -11.72 -12.58
C MET A 398 -5.12 -12.79 -11.72
N ARG A 399 -6.40 -13.08 -11.93
CA ARG A 399 -7.10 -14.16 -11.24
C ARG A 399 -8.03 -14.94 -12.18
N SER A 400 -8.24 -16.22 -11.90
CA SER A 400 -9.12 -17.05 -12.72
C SER A 400 -10.60 -16.81 -12.44
N ALA A 401 -10.92 -16.45 -11.19
CA ALA A 401 -12.27 -16.17 -10.72
C ALA A 401 -12.22 -15.30 -9.46
N TRP A 402 -13.33 -14.64 -9.13
CA TRP A 402 -13.66 -14.09 -7.83
C TRP A 402 -14.39 -15.14 -6.99
N ASN A 403 -14.42 -14.97 -5.69
CA ASN A 403 -15.20 -15.79 -4.74
C ASN A 403 -14.95 -17.31 -4.83
N ASP A 404 -13.76 -17.72 -5.27
CA ASP A 404 -13.32 -19.12 -5.33
C ASP A 404 -11.96 -19.24 -4.62
N PRO A 405 -11.87 -19.93 -3.46
CA PRO A 405 -10.61 -20.11 -2.74
C PRO A 405 -9.60 -20.95 -3.56
N ASN A 406 -10.06 -21.73 -4.52
CA ASN A 406 -9.20 -22.51 -5.40
C ASN A 406 -8.75 -21.77 -6.66
N ALA A 407 -9.16 -20.50 -6.81
CA ALA A 407 -8.79 -19.70 -7.97
C ALA A 407 -7.27 -19.58 -8.11
N TRP A 408 -6.81 -19.57 -9.36
CA TRP A 408 -5.46 -19.16 -9.67
C TRP A 408 -5.33 -17.64 -9.55
N TYR A 409 -4.27 -17.20 -8.93
CA TYR A 409 -3.96 -15.79 -8.78
C TYR A 409 -2.47 -15.56 -8.98
N VAL A 410 -2.16 -14.51 -9.71
CA VAL A 410 -0.78 -14.06 -9.92
C VAL A 410 -0.73 -12.56 -9.68
N ALA A 411 0.14 -12.15 -8.77
CA ALA A 411 0.62 -10.78 -8.69
C ALA A 411 1.99 -10.69 -9.35
N PHE A 412 2.22 -9.69 -10.18
CA PHE A 412 3.46 -9.50 -10.93
C PHE A 412 3.93 -8.04 -10.80
N LYS A 413 5.19 -7.86 -10.44
CA LYS A 413 5.77 -6.56 -10.14
C LYS A 413 6.85 -6.16 -11.15
N GLY A 414 6.69 -4.98 -11.70
CA GLY A 414 7.73 -4.17 -12.31
C GLY A 414 8.10 -3.00 -11.41
N GLY A 415 8.00 -1.77 -11.89
CA GLY A 415 8.13 -0.53 -11.13
C GLY A 415 9.55 -0.05 -10.95
N SER A 416 9.87 0.50 -9.79
CA SER A 416 11.16 1.09 -9.47
C SER A 416 11.83 0.34 -8.31
N ALA A 417 13.11 -0.01 -8.46
CA ALA A 417 13.91 -0.56 -7.38
C ALA A 417 14.11 0.43 -6.21
N ARG A 418 13.99 1.75 -6.47
CA ARG A 418 14.07 2.82 -5.45
C ARG A 418 12.74 3.26 -4.87
N ALA A 419 11.65 2.54 -5.10
CA ALA A 419 10.39 2.89 -4.47
C ALA A 419 10.55 2.98 -2.94
N SER A 420 9.81 3.89 -2.30
CA SER A 420 9.77 3.95 -0.83
C SER A 420 9.37 2.58 -0.28
N HIS A 421 10.07 2.11 0.75
CA HIS A 421 9.93 0.76 1.28
C HIS A 421 10.17 -0.38 0.26
N GLY A 422 10.72 -0.07 -0.93
CA GLY A 422 10.97 -1.04 -2.00
C GLY A 422 12.06 -2.06 -1.67
N HIS A 423 12.05 -3.15 -2.45
CA HIS A 423 13.07 -4.20 -2.46
C HIS A 423 13.73 -4.28 -3.85
N LEU A 424 14.84 -5.00 -3.95
CA LEU A 424 15.47 -5.31 -5.25
C LEU A 424 14.81 -6.55 -5.84
N ASP A 425 13.61 -6.37 -6.40
CA ASP A 425 12.65 -7.42 -6.71
C ASP A 425 11.92 -7.22 -8.04
N LEU A 426 12.51 -6.46 -8.97
CA LEU A 426 11.92 -6.23 -10.28
C LEU A 426 11.69 -7.55 -11.03
N GLY A 427 10.49 -7.73 -11.55
CA GLY A 427 10.07 -8.96 -12.20
C GLY A 427 9.65 -10.08 -11.25
N THR A 428 9.59 -9.84 -9.94
CA THR A 428 9.07 -10.83 -8.98
C THR A 428 7.58 -11.10 -9.19
N PHE A 429 7.14 -12.28 -8.80
CA PHE A 429 5.74 -12.68 -8.84
C PHE A 429 5.34 -13.48 -7.60
N ILE A 430 4.05 -13.42 -7.29
CA ILE A 430 3.39 -14.24 -6.28
C ILE A 430 2.38 -15.13 -6.99
N LEU A 431 2.22 -16.35 -6.52
CA LEU A 431 1.33 -17.34 -7.11
C LEU A 431 0.49 -18.01 -6.01
N ASP A 432 -0.84 -17.86 -6.09
CA ASP A 432 -1.78 -18.60 -5.28
C ASP A 432 -2.62 -19.54 -6.18
N ALA A 433 -2.96 -20.70 -5.67
CA ALA A 433 -3.94 -21.62 -6.25
C ALA A 433 -4.32 -22.67 -5.21
N PHE A 434 -5.54 -23.22 -5.28
CA PHE A 434 -6.00 -24.33 -4.42
C PHE A 434 -5.92 -24.00 -2.92
N ASP A 435 -6.29 -22.77 -2.56
CA ASP A 435 -6.23 -22.21 -1.19
C ASP A 435 -4.81 -22.22 -0.57
N GLN A 436 -3.76 -22.26 -1.41
CA GLN A 436 -2.35 -22.22 -0.99
C GLN A 436 -1.58 -21.14 -1.73
N ARG A 437 -0.55 -20.57 -1.05
CA ARG A 437 0.45 -19.69 -1.66
C ARG A 437 1.69 -20.46 -2.07
N TRP A 438 1.91 -20.61 -3.35
CA TRP A 438 3.00 -21.39 -3.92
C TRP A 438 4.28 -20.58 -4.16
N ALA A 439 4.15 -19.37 -4.69
CA ALA A 439 5.26 -18.42 -4.81
C ALA A 439 5.10 -17.33 -3.76
N SER A 440 6.02 -17.26 -2.82
CA SER A 440 5.97 -16.37 -1.67
C SER A 440 6.94 -15.21 -1.83
N ASP A 441 6.58 -14.05 -1.30
CA ASP A 441 7.49 -12.97 -0.95
C ASP A 441 7.71 -12.98 0.56
N LEU A 442 8.89 -12.55 1.01
CA LEU A 442 9.26 -12.60 2.42
C LEU A 442 8.82 -11.36 3.20
N GLY A 443 8.47 -10.29 2.47
CA GLY A 443 8.21 -8.99 3.07
C GLY A 443 9.43 -8.40 3.79
N PRO A 444 9.22 -7.51 4.79
CA PRO A 444 10.31 -6.82 5.47
C PRO A 444 11.15 -7.74 6.35
N ASP A 445 12.34 -7.26 6.68
CA ASP A 445 13.14 -7.75 7.80
C ASP A 445 12.93 -6.82 9.02
N ASN A 446 13.67 -7.04 10.10
CA ASN A 446 13.58 -6.22 11.30
C ASN A 446 14.09 -4.79 11.04
N TYR A 447 13.26 -3.79 11.25
CA TYR A 447 13.58 -2.36 11.05
C TYR A 447 14.72 -1.85 11.96
N GLY A 448 14.97 -2.51 13.09
CA GLY A 448 16.09 -2.22 13.97
C GLY A 448 17.46 -2.73 13.47
N LEU A 449 17.52 -3.35 12.29
CA LEU A 449 18.79 -3.76 11.71
C LEU A 449 19.68 -2.56 11.37
N PRO A 450 21.00 -2.64 11.57
CA PRO A 450 21.92 -1.55 11.29
C PRO A 450 21.76 -1.02 9.85
N GLY A 451 21.50 0.29 9.72
CA GLY A 451 21.37 0.93 8.41
C GLY A 451 20.24 0.40 7.52
N TYR A 452 19.17 -0.17 8.11
CA TYR A 452 18.02 -0.72 7.38
C TYR A 452 17.36 0.30 6.44
N PHE A 453 17.25 1.55 6.84
CA PHE A 453 16.77 2.66 5.99
C PHE A 453 17.91 3.37 5.23
N GLY A 454 19.08 2.76 5.15
CA GLY A 454 20.25 3.27 4.44
C GLY A 454 20.83 2.27 3.44
N ARG A 455 22.10 2.45 3.11
CA ARG A 455 22.77 1.60 2.11
C ARG A 455 22.88 0.13 2.52
N GLN A 456 22.91 -0.18 3.82
CA GLN A 456 23.01 -1.56 4.31
C GLN A 456 21.72 -2.35 4.06
N ARG A 457 20.56 -1.69 3.84
CA ARG A 457 19.31 -2.34 3.44
C ARG A 457 19.54 -3.39 2.34
N TRP A 458 20.27 -3.03 1.34
CA TRP A 458 20.52 -3.86 0.14
C TRP A 458 21.50 -5.02 0.36
N THR A 459 21.93 -5.27 1.59
CA THR A 459 22.74 -6.42 1.98
C THR A 459 21.93 -7.49 2.73
N TYR A 460 20.72 -7.18 3.17
CA TYR A 460 19.86 -8.11 3.86
C TYR A 460 19.11 -9.02 2.88
N TYR A 461 18.99 -10.31 3.21
CA TYR A 461 18.47 -11.33 2.31
C TYR A 461 17.10 -10.99 1.74
N ARG A 462 16.16 -10.55 2.59
CA ARG A 462 14.80 -10.21 2.19
C ARG A 462 14.71 -8.96 1.31
N MET A 463 15.76 -8.14 1.28
CA MET A 463 15.82 -6.90 0.48
C MET A 463 16.59 -7.09 -0.82
N ARG A 464 17.41 -8.17 -0.92
CA ARG A 464 18.27 -8.47 -2.07
C ARG A 464 17.50 -9.23 -3.14
N THR A 465 17.96 -9.10 -4.38
CA THR A 465 17.36 -9.78 -5.53
C THR A 465 17.27 -11.30 -5.36
N GLU A 466 18.24 -11.92 -4.70
CA GLU A 466 18.23 -13.37 -4.46
C GLU A 466 17.12 -13.84 -3.51
N GLY A 467 16.52 -12.96 -2.72
CA GLY A 467 15.40 -13.24 -1.82
C GLY A 467 14.03 -13.20 -2.50
N HIS A 468 13.98 -12.97 -3.80
CA HIS A 468 12.74 -12.78 -4.54
C HIS A 468 12.58 -13.74 -5.74
N ASN A 469 11.37 -13.85 -6.28
CA ASN A 469 11.01 -14.73 -7.39
C ASN A 469 11.40 -14.11 -8.74
N THR A 470 12.70 -13.83 -8.92
CA THR A 470 13.23 -13.15 -10.09
C THR A 470 14.59 -13.74 -10.51
N LEU A 471 15.24 -13.18 -11.54
CA LEU A 471 16.57 -13.63 -11.94
C LEU A 471 17.66 -12.97 -11.10
N THR A 472 18.70 -13.75 -10.78
CA THR A 472 19.97 -13.24 -10.30
C THR A 472 21.04 -13.48 -11.37
N ILE A 473 21.83 -12.46 -11.68
CA ILE A 473 22.90 -12.52 -12.68
C ILE A 473 24.25 -12.40 -11.98
N ASP A 474 25.14 -13.41 -12.16
CA ASP A 474 26.46 -13.51 -11.50
C ASP A 474 26.38 -13.38 -9.97
N GLY A 475 25.26 -13.78 -9.35
CA GLY A 475 25.02 -13.66 -7.91
C GLY A 475 24.94 -12.22 -7.42
N GLN A 476 24.68 -11.25 -8.30
CA GLN A 476 24.59 -9.83 -7.93
C GLN A 476 23.15 -9.35 -7.82
N ASN A 477 22.97 -8.29 -7.06
CA ASN A 477 21.73 -7.55 -7.03
C ASN A 477 21.48 -6.85 -8.36
N GLU A 478 20.22 -6.61 -8.67
CA GLU A 478 19.82 -5.69 -9.72
C GLU A 478 20.24 -4.24 -9.40
N ASP A 479 20.29 -3.41 -10.44
CA ASP A 479 20.66 -1.99 -10.32
C ASP A 479 19.59 -1.24 -9.51
N LEU A 480 20.01 -0.57 -8.45
CA LEU A 480 19.13 0.19 -7.56
C LEU A 480 18.37 1.33 -8.28
N ASP A 481 18.94 1.89 -9.35
CA ASP A 481 18.31 2.93 -10.15
C ASP A 481 17.43 2.38 -11.30
N ALA A 482 17.28 1.06 -11.37
CA ALA A 482 16.50 0.42 -12.41
C ALA A 482 15.01 0.70 -12.31
N LYS A 483 14.39 0.79 -13.49
CA LYS A 483 12.93 0.82 -13.65
C LYS A 483 12.51 -0.29 -14.61
N ALA A 484 11.43 -0.96 -14.29
CA ALA A 484 10.86 -2.05 -15.06
C ALA A 484 9.38 -1.76 -15.40
N PRO A 485 9.12 -0.98 -16.46
CA PRO A 485 7.75 -0.68 -16.84
C PRO A 485 7.02 -1.93 -17.34
N LEU A 486 5.73 -2.04 -17.00
CA LEU A 486 4.84 -2.99 -17.64
C LEU A 486 4.57 -2.54 -19.08
N THR A 487 4.91 -3.39 -20.04
CA THR A 487 4.69 -3.11 -21.47
C THR A 487 3.36 -3.66 -21.98
N ALA A 488 2.73 -4.54 -21.22
CA ALA A 488 1.39 -5.05 -21.46
C ALA A 488 0.82 -5.69 -20.18
N ALA A 489 -0.50 -5.55 -20.00
CA ALA A 489 -1.31 -6.35 -19.08
C ALA A 489 -2.72 -6.44 -19.68
N ALA A 490 -3.18 -7.64 -20.04
CA ALA A 490 -4.44 -7.79 -20.77
C ALA A 490 -5.01 -9.22 -20.70
N ALA A 491 -6.24 -9.36 -21.17
CA ALA A 491 -6.89 -10.62 -21.43
C ALA A 491 -6.97 -10.89 -22.94
N LYS A 492 -6.73 -12.13 -23.36
CA LYS A 492 -6.92 -12.62 -24.72
C LYS A 492 -7.71 -13.95 -24.68
N GLY A 493 -9.00 -13.86 -24.84
CA GLY A 493 -9.90 -14.98 -24.56
C GLY A 493 -9.85 -15.35 -23.07
N ASN A 494 -9.64 -16.63 -22.77
CA ASN A 494 -9.51 -17.12 -21.39
C ASN A 494 -8.09 -17.01 -20.80
N THR A 495 -7.17 -16.41 -21.54
CA THR A 495 -5.78 -16.23 -21.09
C THR A 495 -5.57 -14.81 -20.65
N LEU A 496 -4.99 -14.64 -19.45
CA LEU A 496 -4.57 -13.36 -18.90
C LEU A 496 -3.04 -13.30 -18.96
N TYR A 497 -2.46 -12.13 -19.19
CA TYR A 497 -0.99 -11.99 -19.24
C TYR A 497 -0.53 -10.60 -18.84
N ALA A 498 0.71 -10.52 -18.37
CA ALA A 498 1.44 -9.29 -18.15
C ALA A 498 2.90 -9.46 -18.61
N ILE A 499 3.51 -8.37 -19.08
CA ILE A 499 4.88 -8.33 -19.58
C ILE A 499 5.59 -7.10 -19.02
N ALA A 500 6.79 -7.27 -18.46
CA ALA A 500 7.66 -6.20 -17.99
C ALA A 500 8.94 -6.12 -18.82
N ASP A 501 9.40 -4.89 -19.07
CA ASP A 501 10.73 -4.60 -19.60
C ASP A 501 11.72 -4.43 -18.45
N LEU A 502 12.65 -5.37 -18.32
CA LEU A 502 13.64 -5.44 -17.26
C LEU A 502 15.06 -5.08 -17.74
N ASN A 503 15.20 -4.43 -18.90
CA ASN A 503 16.49 -4.10 -19.51
C ASN A 503 17.41 -3.27 -18.59
N GLN A 504 16.83 -2.54 -17.64
CA GLN A 504 17.61 -1.70 -16.73
C GLN A 504 18.15 -2.45 -15.51
N ALA A 505 17.59 -3.63 -15.17
CA ALA A 505 17.94 -4.33 -13.94
C ALA A 505 19.40 -4.78 -13.86
N TYR A 506 20.01 -5.15 -15.01
CA TYR A 506 21.39 -5.62 -15.08
C TYR A 506 22.17 -4.94 -16.21
N LYS A 507 22.24 -3.60 -16.18
CA LYS A 507 23.01 -2.83 -17.17
C LYS A 507 24.45 -3.30 -17.29
N GLY A 508 24.92 -3.50 -18.53
CA GLY A 508 26.28 -3.93 -18.83
C GLY A 508 26.52 -5.43 -18.73
N LYS A 509 25.60 -6.20 -18.11
CA LYS A 509 25.61 -7.66 -18.09
C LYS A 509 24.65 -8.27 -19.10
N LEU A 510 23.45 -7.72 -19.18
CA LEU A 510 22.44 -8.06 -20.17
C LEU A 510 22.25 -6.90 -21.14
N THR A 511 22.09 -7.22 -22.43
CA THR A 511 21.67 -6.26 -23.46
C THR A 511 20.16 -6.18 -23.55
N SER A 512 19.46 -7.26 -23.16
CA SER A 512 18.00 -7.27 -22.99
C SER A 512 17.56 -8.29 -21.96
N TRP A 513 16.48 -7.95 -21.25
CA TRP A 513 15.71 -8.86 -20.43
C TRP A 513 14.25 -8.41 -20.40
N THR A 514 13.38 -9.31 -20.81
CA THR A 514 11.92 -9.14 -20.73
C THR A 514 11.34 -10.36 -20.01
N ARG A 515 10.45 -10.15 -19.07
CA ARG A 515 9.70 -11.21 -18.39
C ARG A 515 8.22 -11.09 -18.70
N GLY A 516 7.59 -12.21 -18.98
CA GLY A 516 6.14 -12.33 -19.10
C GLY A 516 5.59 -13.36 -18.12
N VAL A 517 4.46 -13.07 -17.52
CA VAL A 517 3.67 -14.01 -16.74
C VAL A 517 2.29 -14.16 -17.38
N LYS A 518 1.83 -15.41 -17.55
CA LYS A 518 0.59 -15.71 -18.24
C LYS A 518 -0.23 -16.73 -17.48
N LEU A 519 -1.48 -16.42 -17.18
CA LEU A 519 -2.48 -17.34 -16.69
C LEU A 519 -3.24 -17.94 -17.89
N LEU A 520 -2.76 -19.08 -18.36
CA LEU A 520 -3.27 -19.81 -19.52
C LEU A 520 -4.61 -20.49 -19.22
N ASP A 521 -5.63 -20.20 -20.03
CA ASP A 521 -6.96 -20.82 -19.94
C ASP A 521 -7.57 -20.73 -18.52
N LYS A 522 -7.06 -19.80 -17.69
CA LYS A 522 -7.41 -19.66 -16.26
C LYS A 522 -7.12 -20.93 -15.43
N LYS A 523 -6.13 -21.74 -15.81
CA LYS A 523 -5.85 -23.09 -15.23
C LYS A 523 -4.38 -23.40 -15.04
N ARG A 524 -3.47 -22.60 -15.59
CA ARG A 524 -2.01 -22.83 -15.56
C ARG A 524 -1.28 -21.49 -15.56
N VAL A 525 -0.16 -21.44 -14.90
CA VAL A 525 0.70 -20.23 -14.95
C VAL A 525 1.98 -20.54 -15.69
N LEU A 526 2.31 -19.73 -16.67
CA LEU A 526 3.58 -19.76 -17.39
C LEU A 526 4.36 -18.49 -17.03
N VAL A 527 5.58 -18.68 -16.54
CA VAL A 527 6.58 -17.61 -16.35
C VAL A 527 7.65 -17.79 -17.42
N GLN A 528 7.87 -16.76 -18.23
CA GLN A 528 8.85 -16.80 -19.33
C GLN A 528 9.76 -15.58 -19.26
N ASP A 529 11.08 -15.84 -19.27
CA ASP A 529 12.13 -14.83 -19.41
C ASP A 529 12.77 -14.95 -20.78
N GLU A 530 13.01 -13.83 -21.43
CA GLU A 530 13.82 -13.71 -22.64
C GLU A 530 14.99 -12.80 -22.32
N ILE A 531 16.20 -13.35 -22.31
CA ILE A 531 17.43 -12.62 -21.98
C ILE A 531 18.43 -12.66 -23.15
N THR A 532 19.21 -11.61 -23.29
CA THR A 532 20.38 -11.57 -24.18
C THR A 532 21.56 -11.04 -23.38
N PRO A 533 22.54 -11.88 -23.06
CA PRO A 533 23.74 -11.46 -22.36
C PRO A 533 24.64 -10.54 -23.21
N ALA A 534 25.28 -9.56 -22.58
CA ALA A 534 26.34 -8.74 -23.18
C ALA A 534 27.68 -9.49 -23.24
N GLN A 535 27.86 -10.43 -22.31
CA GLN A 535 28.99 -11.33 -22.15
C GLN A 535 28.51 -12.62 -21.49
N ALA A 536 29.35 -13.63 -21.35
CA ALA A 536 28.97 -14.83 -20.64
C ALA A 536 28.67 -14.51 -19.16
N VAL A 537 27.51 -14.89 -18.69
CA VAL A 537 27.01 -14.66 -17.31
C VAL A 537 26.46 -15.95 -16.71
N ASP A 538 26.50 -16.04 -15.39
CA ASP A 538 25.77 -17.06 -14.65
C ASP A 538 24.37 -16.56 -14.32
N VAL A 539 23.35 -17.34 -14.64
CA VAL A 539 21.94 -16.97 -14.43
C VAL A 539 21.31 -17.94 -13.44
N VAL A 540 20.66 -17.39 -12.43
CA VAL A 540 19.82 -18.17 -11.50
C VAL A 540 18.38 -17.66 -11.59
N TRP A 541 17.45 -18.55 -11.91
CA TRP A 541 16.02 -18.32 -11.80
C TRP A 541 15.56 -18.80 -10.42
N ASN A 542 14.91 -17.94 -9.64
CA ASN A 542 14.56 -18.19 -8.24
C ASN A 542 13.04 -18.31 -8.06
N PHE A 543 12.63 -19.22 -7.18
CA PHE A 543 11.24 -19.43 -6.79
C PHE A 543 11.18 -19.83 -5.31
N HIS A 544 10.69 -18.93 -4.48
CA HIS A 544 10.61 -19.13 -3.02
C HIS A 544 9.26 -19.71 -2.63
N THR A 545 9.27 -20.79 -1.85
CA THR A 545 8.07 -21.50 -1.43
C THR A 545 8.21 -22.09 -0.05
N PHE A 546 7.11 -22.13 0.69
CA PHE A 546 6.99 -22.89 1.93
C PHE A 546 6.54 -24.35 1.69
N ALA A 547 6.15 -24.69 0.48
CA ALA A 547 5.76 -26.05 0.14
C ALA A 547 6.93 -27.03 0.23
N ASP A 548 6.62 -28.29 0.57
CA ASP A 548 7.55 -29.40 0.42
C ASP A 548 7.84 -29.62 -1.07
N VAL A 549 9.12 -29.60 -1.46
CA VAL A 549 9.57 -29.71 -2.84
C VAL A 549 10.18 -31.08 -3.12
N LYS A 550 9.63 -31.80 -4.09
CA LYS A 550 10.21 -33.05 -4.61
C LYS A 550 10.56 -32.90 -6.09
N ILE A 551 11.85 -32.87 -6.40
CA ILE A 551 12.35 -32.80 -7.77
C ILE A 551 12.34 -34.21 -8.38
N ALA A 552 11.87 -34.35 -9.63
CA ALA A 552 11.92 -35.60 -10.38
C ALA A 552 13.35 -35.99 -10.78
N GLU A 553 13.60 -37.25 -11.11
CA GLU A 553 14.94 -37.79 -11.45
C GLU A 553 15.57 -37.06 -12.67
N ASP A 554 14.75 -36.64 -13.62
CA ASP A 554 15.23 -35.88 -14.79
C ASP A 554 15.60 -34.44 -14.46
N GLY A 555 15.30 -33.96 -13.25
CA GLY A 555 15.50 -32.59 -12.78
C GLY A 555 14.62 -31.55 -13.48
N ARG A 556 13.74 -31.93 -14.40
CA ARG A 556 12.96 -30.98 -15.20
C ARG A 556 11.57 -30.68 -14.65
N SER A 557 11.15 -31.47 -13.67
CA SER A 557 9.86 -31.29 -13.02
C SER A 557 10.06 -31.30 -11.50
N ALA A 558 9.22 -30.57 -10.81
CA ALA A 558 9.09 -30.61 -9.36
C ALA A 558 7.62 -30.71 -8.95
N THR A 559 7.39 -31.44 -7.88
CA THR A 559 6.09 -31.51 -7.19
C THR A 559 6.21 -30.70 -5.91
N LEU A 560 5.31 -29.75 -5.72
CA LEU A 560 5.17 -28.94 -4.53
C LEU A 560 3.93 -29.39 -3.78
N THR A 561 4.04 -29.56 -2.45
CA THR A 561 2.93 -30.00 -1.61
C THR A 561 2.81 -29.09 -0.39
N GLU A 562 1.62 -28.54 -0.15
CA GLU A 562 1.34 -27.67 0.99
C GLU A 562 -0.15 -27.77 1.35
N GLY A 563 -0.49 -27.81 2.63
CA GLY A 563 -1.87 -27.81 3.13
C GLY A 563 -2.77 -28.90 2.54
N GLY A 564 -2.18 -30.03 2.08
CA GLY A 564 -2.91 -31.11 1.40
C GLY A 564 -3.15 -30.90 -0.10
N ALA A 565 -2.79 -29.73 -0.63
CA ALA A 565 -2.82 -29.44 -2.06
C ALA A 565 -1.49 -29.80 -2.74
N THR A 566 -1.51 -29.92 -4.06
CA THR A 566 -0.32 -30.23 -4.86
C THR A 566 -0.28 -29.36 -6.11
N LEU A 567 0.91 -28.84 -6.41
CA LEU A 567 1.22 -28.09 -7.62
C LEU A 567 2.41 -28.75 -8.34
N HIS A 568 2.37 -28.81 -9.66
CA HIS A 568 3.49 -29.28 -10.47
C HIS A 568 4.17 -28.10 -11.15
N ALA A 569 5.50 -28.00 -11.05
CA ALA A 569 6.35 -27.10 -11.81
C ALA A 569 7.13 -27.89 -12.86
N ARG A 570 7.21 -27.35 -14.10
CA ARG A 570 7.98 -27.98 -15.18
C ARG A 570 8.76 -26.95 -15.97
N ILE A 571 10.05 -27.23 -16.21
CA ILE A 571 10.90 -26.44 -17.10
C ILE A 571 10.54 -26.79 -18.55
N LEU A 572 10.11 -25.81 -19.32
CA LEU A 572 9.87 -25.93 -20.76
C LEU A 572 11.12 -25.56 -21.58
N SER A 573 11.87 -24.55 -21.12
CA SER A 573 13.12 -24.04 -21.71
C SER A 573 14.05 -23.55 -20.59
N PRO A 574 15.38 -23.63 -20.75
CA PRO A 574 16.11 -24.34 -21.81
C PRO A 574 16.12 -25.88 -21.58
N ALA A 575 16.51 -26.62 -22.62
CA ALA A 575 16.57 -28.09 -22.50
C ALA A 575 17.60 -28.55 -21.46
N ALA A 576 18.66 -27.79 -21.25
CA ALA A 576 19.71 -28.06 -20.27
C ALA A 576 19.29 -27.70 -18.83
N GLY A 577 18.23 -26.90 -18.64
CA GLY A 577 17.77 -26.45 -17.34
C GLY A 577 17.38 -27.60 -16.42
N ARG A 578 17.77 -27.54 -15.17
CA ARG A 578 17.41 -28.49 -14.10
C ARG A 578 17.05 -27.73 -12.85
N PHE A 579 16.02 -28.17 -12.18
CA PHE A 579 15.69 -27.71 -10.83
C PHE A 579 16.72 -28.22 -9.82
N SER A 580 17.00 -27.34 -8.88
CA SER A 580 17.73 -27.64 -7.64
C SER A 580 17.10 -26.88 -6.49
N THR A 581 17.35 -27.27 -5.27
CA THR A 581 16.95 -26.50 -4.09
C THR A 581 18.15 -25.74 -3.52
N ALA A 582 17.94 -24.51 -3.10
CA ALA A 582 18.93 -23.67 -2.42
C ALA A 582 18.42 -23.23 -1.04
N SER A 583 19.37 -23.03 -0.12
CA SER A 583 19.04 -22.51 1.21
C SER A 583 18.65 -21.04 1.12
N THR A 584 17.62 -20.70 1.89
CA THR A 584 17.15 -19.32 2.07
C THR A 584 17.63 -18.72 3.38
N GLN A 585 18.46 -19.46 4.13
CA GLN A 585 18.97 -19.01 5.44
C GLN A 585 20.21 -18.14 5.23
N ALA A 586 20.09 -16.86 5.59
CA ALA A 586 21.21 -15.94 5.64
C ALA A 586 21.77 -15.88 7.09
N PRO A 587 23.08 -15.62 7.23
CA PRO A 587 23.67 -15.50 8.57
C PRO A 587 23.13 -14.28 9.32
N PRO A 588 23.11 -14.30 10.67
CA PRO A 588 22.80 -13.11 11.45
C PRO A 588 23.59 -11.87 10.96
N PRO A 589 23.00 -10.68 10.96
CA PRO A 589 21.76 -10.32 11.69
C PRO A 589 20.44 -10.49 10.90
N ASN A 590 20.47 -11.08 9.70
CA ASN A 590 19.23 -11.35 8.95
C ASN A 590 18.23 -12.19 9.76
N ALA A 591 16.94 -11.94 9.59
CA ALA A 591 15.91 -12.80 10.15
C ALA A 591 16.00 -14.22 9.55
N PRO A 592 15.75 -15.26 10.36
CA PRO A 592 15.64 -16.61 9.83
C PRO A 592 14.40 -16.76 8.96
N ASN A 593 14.48 -17.67 7.99
CA ASN A 593 13.37 -18.00 7.09
C ASN A 593 12.99 -19.49 7.25
N PRO A 594 12.47 -19.92 8.42
CA PRO A 594 12.20 -21.32 8.68
C PRO A 594 11.13 -21.86 7.72
N GLY A 595 11.36 -23.08 7.20
CA GLY A 595 10.43 -23.75 6.28
C GLY A 595 10.46 -23.24 4.84
N LEU A 596 11.15 -22.15 4.56
CA LEU A 596 11.26 -21.60 3.22
C LEU A 596 12.35 -22.33 2.40
N THR A 597 12.04 -22.66 1.16
CA THR A 597 12.95 -23.26 0.19
C THR A 597 12.99 -22.40 -1.07
N ASN A 598 14.17 -22.19 -1.65
CA ASN A 598 14.31 -21.64 -2.99
C ASN A 598 14.44 -22.81 -4.01
N LEU A 599 13.41 -23.01 -4.84
CA LEU A 599 13.50 -23.88 -6.02
C LEU A 599 14.13 -23.08 -7.15
N ALA A 600 15.34 -23.46 -7.56
CA ALA A 600 16.16 -22.67 -8.49
C ALA A 600 16.48 -23.43 -9.79
N ILE A 601 16.72 -22.67 -10.86
CA ILE A 601 17.34 -23.17 -12.10
C ILE A 601 18.67 -22.45 -12.28
N ASN A 602 19.78 -23.19 -12.23
CA ASN A 602 21.12 -22.65 -12.41
C ASN A 602 21.59 -22.86 -13.84
N LEU A 603 21.93 -21.80 -14.56
CA LEU A 603 22.42 -21.80 -15.93
C LEU A 603 23.80 -21.11 -15.97
N PRO A 604 24.90 -21.87 -15.91
CA PRO A 604 26.23 -21.28 -15.93
C PRO A 604 26.62 -20.84 -17.32
N LYS A 605 27.38 -19.73 -17.41
CA LYS A 605 28.04 -19.23 -18.61
C LYS A 605 27.13 -19.06 -19.82
N VAL A 606 25.92 -18.55 -19.61
CA VAL A 606 25.00 -18.18 -20.68
C VAL A 606 25.64 -17.05 -21.50
N SER A 607 25.92 -17.30 -22.79
CA SER A 607 26.64 -16.38 -23.67
C SER A 607 25.87 -16.00 -24.94
N ALA A 608 24.69 -16.56 -25.13
CA ALA A 608 23.79 -16.28 -26.24
C ALA A 608 22.38 -15.97 -25.71
N ALA A 609 21.51 -15.45 -26.60
CA ALA A 609 20.10 -15.26 -26.25
C ALA A 609 19.48 -16.57 -25.73
N GLU A 610 18.79 -16.49 -24.60
CA GLU A 610 18.21 -17.65 -23.93
C GLU A 610 16.77 -17.35 -23.51
N THR A 611 15.92 -18.37 -23.58
CA THR A 611 14.56 -18.35 -23.04
C THR A 611 14.47 -19.30 -21.86
N ILE A 612 14.12 -18.77 -20.69
CA ILE A 612 13.83 -19.56 -19.49
C ILE A 612 12.31 -19.58 -19.33
N ALA A 613 11.71 -20.77 -19.32
CA ALA A 613 10.26 -20.90 -19.23
C ALA A 613 9.86 -22.03 -18.28
N VAL A 614 9.04 -21.69 -17.30
CA VAL A 614 8.50 -22.63 -16.30
C VAL A 614 6.98 -22.55 -16.33
N VAL A 615 6.33 -23.71 -16.41
CA VAL A 615 4.88 -23.82 -16.31
C VAL A 615 4.48 -24.50 -15.00
N PHE A 616 3.47 -23.91 -14.36
CA PHE A 616 2.83 -24.43 -13.15
C PHE A 616 1.44 -24.97 -13.51
N THR A 617 1.15 -26.21 -13.08
CA THR A 617 -0.08 -26.92 -13.41
C THR A 617 -0.62 -27.70 -12.19
N LYS A 618 -1.91 -28.03 -12.21
CA LYS A 618 -2.45 -28.99 -11.24
C LYS A 618 -2.00 -30.42 -11.58
N PRO A 619 -2.01 -31.34 -10.61
CA PRO A 619 -1.77 -32.76 -10.86
C PRO A 619 -2.66 -33.33 -11.98
N GLY A 620 -2.04 -34.11 -12.85
CA GLY A 620 -2.73 -34.73 -13.99
C GLY A 620 -2.88 -33.86 -15.24
N ASP A 621 -2.57 -32.58 -15.15
CA ASP A 621 -2.50 -31.71 -16.35
C ASP A 621 -1.10 -31.80 -16.96
N ASN A 622 -0.97 -32.61 -18.00
CA ASN A 622 0.29 -32.80 -18.75
C ASN A 622 0.40 -31.87 -19.98
N THR A 623 -0.48 -30.92 -20.13
CA THR A 623 -0.48 -30.00 -21.27
C THR A 623 0.79 -29.15 -21.25
N GLN A 624 1.55 -29.20 -22.34
CA GLN A 624 2.71 -28.34 -22.55
C GLN A 624 2.30 -27.19 -23.48
N PRO A 625 2.29 -25.96 -23.00
CA PRO A 625 2.02 -24.81 -23.87
C PRO A 625 3.13 -24.66 -24.89
N VAL A 626 2.76 -24.32 -26.11
CA VAL A 626 3.73 -23.93 -27.14
C VAL A 626 4.33 -22.57 -26.76
N LEU A 627 5.64 -22.54 -26.56
CA LEU A 627 6.35 -21.29 -26.28
C LEU A 627 6.31 -20.39 -27.51
N LYS A 628 5.95 -19.15 -27.30
CA LYS A 628 5.99 -18.08 -28.30
C LYS A 628 6.82 -16.94 -27.72
N PRO A 629 7.55 -16.18 -28.56
CA PRO A 629 8.20 -14.97 -28.10
C PRO A 629 7.22 -14.04 -27.36
N LEU A 630 7.69 -13.36 -26.32
CA LEU A 630 6.86 -12.43 -25.53
C LEU A 630 6.23 -11.32 -26.38
N SER A 631 6.92 -10.90 -27.46
CA SER A 631 6.39 -9.96 -28.45
C SER A 631 5.11 -10.46 -29.17
N ALA A 632 4.91 -11.78 -29.24
CA ALA A 632 3.71 -12.38 -29.84
C ALA A 632 2.56 -12.63 -28.84
N TRP A 633 2.72 -12.24 -27.59
CA TRP A 633 1.65 -12.36 -26.59
C TRP A 633 0.61 -11.25 -26.73
N LYS A 634 1.07 -10.07 -27.14
CA LYS A 634 0.23 -8.85 -27.35
C LYS A 634 -0.83 -9.02 -28.42
#